data_7b626c57be753808d608bb2fdaad34ce
#
_entry.id   7b626c57be753808d608bb2fdaad34ce
#
_cell.length_a   1.000
_cell.length_b   1.000
_cell.length_c   1.000
_cell.angle_alpha   90.00
_cell.angle_beta   90.00
_cell.angle_gamma   90.00
#
_symmetry.space_group_name_H-M   'P 1'
#
loop_
_entity.id
_entity.type
_entity.pdbx_description
1 polymer ?
#
loop_
_entity_poly.entity_id
_entity_poly.type
_entity_poly.pdbx_seq_one_letter_code
_entity_poly.pdbx_strand_id
1 'polypeptide(L)'
;MKAVAYVRVSTSKQAEEGCSLAAQEERIRAYCTMTGLVLDQVLREEGVSAAKPLAERRMGAQLLELIRSRQVVHVVSLKLDRLFRDAVDALTITKAWDQASVSLHLVDMGGLAVSTGSAMGRMILTMMAGFAELERNLISERTAAALQHLRAQGRHVGSPRLGVAVVDGLLEPVEAEQAAVARMHDLADEGLTLRDIAGELTTAGYRTKRGGAWHPQTVARVLARGRG
;
A
#
# COMPACT_ATOMS: atom_id res chain seq x y z
N MET A 1 -4.72 12.13 33.41
CA MET A 1 -3.64 11.63 32.54
C MET A 1 -3.82 12.30 31.18
N LYS A 2 -2.73 12.86 30.60
CA LYS A 2 -2.79 13.59 29.33
C LYS A 2 -2.94 12.64 28.14
N ALA A 3 -3.91 12.92 27.31
CA ALA A 3 -4.19 12.20 26.08
C ALA A 3 -4.01 13.11 24.85
N VAL A 4 -3.58 12.54 23.73
CA VAL A 4 -3.56 13.18 22.41
C VAL A 4 -4.51 12.46 21.49
N ALA A 5 -5.35 13.19 20.77
CA ALA A 5 -6.18 12.64 19.71
C ALA A 5 -5.46 12.72 18.37
N TYR A 6 -5.62 11.67 17.55
CA TYR A 6 -5.20 11.67 16.15
C TYR A 6 -6.40 11.40 15.25
N VAL A 7 -6.69 12.34 14.37
CA VAL A 7 -7.78 12.26 13.42
C VAL A 7 -7.25 12.45 11.99
N ARG A 8 -7.77 11.68 11.02
CA ARG A 8 -7.29 11.70 9.65
C ARG A 8 -8.43 11.50 8.65
N VAL A 9 -8.36 12.24 7.54
CA VAL A 9 -9.16 12.00 6.32
C VAL A 9 -8.26 11.96 5.11
N SER A 10 -8.59 11.10 4.14
CA SER A 10 -7.96 11.10 2.81
C SER A 10 -8.76 12.00 1.87
N THR A 11 -8.13 12.48 0.79
CA THR A 11 -8.78 13.32 -0.23
C THR A 11 -10.02 12.67 -0.85
N SER A 12 -10.03 11.34 -0.99
CA SER A 12 -11.16 10.58 -1.56
C SER A 12 -12.34 10.40 -0.59
N LYS A 13 -12.14 10.56 0.73
CA LYS A 13 -13.15 10.31 1.77
C LYS A 13 -13.68 11.57 2.45
N GLN A 14 -13.30 12.75 1.98
CA GLN A 14 -13.81 14.02 2.55
C GLN A 14 -15.32 14.21 2.32
N ALA A 15 -15.92 13.49 1.37
CA ALA A 15 -17.33 13.62 0.99
C ALA A 15 -18.27 12.61 1.67
N GLU A 16 -17.76 11.63 2.45
CA GLU A 16 -18.62 10.66 3.14
C GLU A 16 -19.11 11.21 4.50
N GLU A 17 -20.42 11.22 4.70
CA GLU A 17 -21.04 11.59 5.98
C GLU A 17 -20.51 10.69 7.12
N GLY A 18 -20.13 11.30 8.25
CA GLY A 18 -19.58 10.61 9.44
C GLY A 18 -18.07 10.33 9.41
N CYS A 19 -17.37 10.61 8.32
CA CYS A 19 -15.91 10.50 8.23
C CYS A 19 -15.17 11.83 8.41
N SER A 20 -15.87 12.94 8.60
CA SER A 20 -15.25 14.27 8.76
C SER A 20 -14.34 14.33 9.99
N LEU A 21 -13.29 15.18 9.94
CA LEU A 21 -12.41 15.39 11.08
C LEU A 21 -13.20 15.87 12.33
N ALA A 22 -14.19 16.74 12.12
CA ALA A 22 -15.02 17.24 13.20
C ALA A 22 -15.82 16.12 13.89
N ALA A 23 -16.47 15.23 13.12
CA ALA A 23 -17.21 14.10 13.68
C ALA A 23 -16.28 13.11 14.43
N GLN A 24 -15.06 12.87 13.92
CA GLN A 24 -14.08 12.04 14.62
C GLN A 24 -13.67 12.68 15.94
N GLU A 25 -13.40 13.98 15.94
CA GLU A 25 -13.01 14.73 17.13
C GLU A 25 -14.12 14.77 18.19
N GLU A 26 -15.37 14.99 17.80
CA GLU A 26 -16.52 14.99 18.71
C GLU A 26 -16.65 13.64 19.44
N ARG A 27 -16.60 12.53 18.71
CA ARG A 27 -16.65 11.18 19.30
C ARG A 27 -15.48 10.91 20.23
N ILE A 28 -14.27 11.35 19.87
CA ILE A 28 -13.09 11.21 20.72
C ILE A 28 -13.22 12.04 22.00
N ARG A 29 -13.72 13.27 21.92
CA ARG A 29 -13.97 14.13 23.09
C ARG A 29 -14.98 13.50 24.04
N ALA A 30 -16.11 12.97 23.51
CA ALA A 30 -17.09 12.26 24.30
C ALA A 30 -16.48 11.04 25.01
N TYR A 31 -15.66 10.25 24.31
CA TYR A 31 -14.94 9.13 24.88
C TYR A 31 -13.98 9.55 25.99
N CYS A 32 -13.19 10.59 25.79
CA CYS A 32 -12.25 11.10 26.79
C CYS A 32 -13.00 11.56 28.05
N THR A 33 -14.12 12.26 27.90
CA THR A 33 -14.97 12.68 29.01
C THR A 33 -15.49 11.49 29.79
N MET A 34 -16.02 10.48 29.11
CA MET A 34 -16.58 9.26 29.72
C MET A 34 -15.49 8.46 30.48
N THR A 35 -14.26 8.42 29.96
CA THR A 35 -13.15 7.64 30.54
C THR A 35 -12.26 8.44 31.50
N GLY A 36 -12.54 9.71 31.74
CA GLY A 36 -11.74 10.59 32.61
C GLY A 36 -10.35 10.96 32.04
N LEU A 37 -10.17 10.84 30.73
CA LEU A 37 -8.93 11.24 30.06
C LEU A 37 -8.95 12.76 29.80
N VAL A 38 -7.86 13.44 30.13
CA VAL A 38 -7.68 14.86 29.82
C VAL A 38 -7.11 14.97 28.41
N LEU A 39 -7.94 15.37 27.45
CA LEU A 39 -7.52 15.60 26.07
C LEU A 39 -6.72 16.90 25.97
N ASP A 40 -5.41 16.81 25.80
CA ASP A 40 -4.48 17.94 25.75
C ASP A 40 -4.48 18.60 24.38
N GLN A 41 -4.41 17.79 23.30
CA GLN A 41 -4.42 18.31 21.93
C GLN A 41 -5.02 17.32 20.93
N VAL A 42 -5.39 17.85 19.75
CA VAL A 42 -5.91 17.08 18.61
C VAL A 42 -5.01 17.30 17.40
N LEU A 43 -4.40 16.23 16.91
CA LEU A 43 -3.58 16.22 15.71
C LEU A 43 -4.46 15.89 14.50
N ARG A 44 -4.65 16.87 13.61
CA ARG A 44 -5.49 16.73 12.42
C ARG A 44 -4.62 16.52 11.18
N GLU A 45 -4.81 15.39 10.50
CA GLU A 45 -4.11 15.04 9.28
C GLU A 45 -5.11 15.06 8.10
N GLU A 46 -4.98 16.07 7.24
CA GLU A 46 -5.89 16.28 6.11
C GLU A 46 -5.24 15.82 4.79
N GLY A 47 -6.03 15.15 3.95
CA GLY A 47 -5.60 14.79 2.59
C GLY A 47 -4.47 13.75 2.51
N VAL A 48 -4.20 13.03 3.59
CA VAL A 48 -3.09 12.06 3.66
C VAL A 48 -3.62 10.63 3.69
N SER A 49 -3.08 9.76 2.82
CA SER A 49 -3.43 8.34 2.79
C SER A 49 -2.88 7.57 4.00
N ALA A 50 -3.65 6.58 4.49
CA ALA A 50 -3.16 5.64 5.51
C ALA A 50 -2.00 4.76 5.02
N ALA A 51 -1.86 4.55 3.71
CA ALA A 51 -0.75 3.79 3.14
C ALA A 51 0.63 4.40 3.43
N LYS A 52 0.69 5.73 3.66
CA LYS A 52 1.92 6.40 4.08
C LYS A 52 2.22 6.04 5.55
N PRO A 53 3.44 5.60 5.89
CA PRO A 53 3.82 5.29 7.27
C PRO A 53 3.54 6.45 8.24
N LEU A 54 3.17 6.14 9.48
CA LEU A 54 2.83 7.16 10.49
C LEU A 54 3.97 8.19 10.68
N ALA A 55 5.22 7.72 10.72
CA ALA A 55 6.40 8.58 10.89
C ALA A 55 6.63 9.57 9.73
N GLU A 56 6.12 9.28 8.54
CA GLU A 56 6.28 10.13 7.36
C GLU A 56 5.12 11.14 7.19
N ARG A 57 4.07 11.03 8.00
CA ARG A 57 2.97 11.99 8.03
C ARG A 57 3.32 13.12 8.96
N ARG A 58 2.94 14.35 8.61
CA ARG A 58 3.27 15.55 9.40
C ARG A 58 2.78 15.44 10.85
N MET A 59 1.51 15.15 11.03
CA MET A 59 0.93 15.02 12.37
C MET A 59 1.31 13.69 13.02
N GLY A 60 1.57 12.65 12.23
CA GLY A 60 2.11 11.38 12.70
C GLY A 60 3.51 11.53 13.31
N ALA A 61 4.41 12.25 12.66
CA ALA A 61 5.74 12.55 13.18
C ALA A 61 5.66 13.37 14.49
N GLN A 62 4.76 14.34 14.56
CA GLN A 62 4.50 15.11 15.77
C GLN A 62 3.98 14.22 16.91
N LEU A 63 3.06 13.29 16.62
CA LEU A 63 2.57 12.31 17.60
C LEU A 63 3.72 11.46 18.16
N LEU A 64 4.58 10.93 17.29
CA LEU A 64 5.73 10.12 17.72
C LEU A 64 6.72 10.93 18.57
N GLU A 65 6.90 12.22 18.29
CA GLU A 65 7.72 13.11 19.10
C GLU A 65 7.13 13.34 20.51
N LEU A 66 5.81 13.56 20.61
CA LEU A 66 5.13 13.70 21.90
C LEU A 66 5.24 12.42 22.75
N ILE A 67 5.20 11.25 22.11
CA ILE A 67 5.39 9.97 22.79
C ILE A 67 6.85 9.84 23.26
N ARG A 68 7.81 10.13 22.38
CA ARG A 68 9.24 10.02 22.69
C ARG A 68 9.65 10.95 23.83
N SER A 69 9.13 12.16 23.84
CA SER A 69 9.37 13.16 24.90
C SER A 69 8.55 12.91 26.18
N ARG A 70 7.79 11.81 26.24
CA ARG A 70 6.92 11.42 27.37
C ARG A 70 5.90 12.50 27.78
N GLN A 71 5.48 13.33 26.84
CA GLN A 71 4.48 14.37 27.09
C GLN A 71 3.06 13.80 27.13
N VAL A 72 2.84 12.66 26.47
CA VAL A 72 1.55 11.95 26.45
C VAL A 72 1.74 10.48 26.76
N VAL A 73 0.74 9.91 27.44
CA VAL A 73 0.69 8.48 27.80
C VAL A 73 -0.57 7.80 27.26
N HIS A 74 -1.46 8.56 26.63
CA HIS A 74 -2.65 8.04 25.97
C HIS A 74 -2.77 8.63 24.57
N VAL A 75 -2.88 7.76 23.57
CA VAL A 75 -3.21 8.12 22.18
C VAL A 75 -4.63 7.68 21.91
N VAL A 76 -5.48 8.56 21.43
CA VAL A 76 -6.89 8.28 21.15
C VAL A 76 -7.16 8.49 19.66
N SER A 77 -7.74 7.50 19.00
CA SER A 77 -8.18 7.60 17.61
C SER A 77 -9.53 6.93 17.43
N LEU A 78 -10.27 7.34 16.40
CA LEU A 78 -11.58 6.77 16.15
C LEU A 78 -11.49 5.30 15.77
N LYS A 79 -10.64 4.99 14.79
CA LYS A 79 -10.45 3.63 14.23
C LYS A 79 -8.99 3.38 13.94
N LEU A 80 -8.64 2.09 13.81
CA LEU A 80 -7.28 1.62 13.54
C LEU A 80 -6.69 2.22 12.25
N ASP A 81 -7.52 2.28 11.19
CA ASP A 81 -7.13 2.77 9.86
C ASP A 81 -6.83 4.28 9.80
N ARG A 82 -7.12 5.03 10.86
CA ARG A 82 -6.71 6.43 10.96
C ARG A 82 -5.21 6.54 11.25
N LEU A 83 -4.69 5.67 12.09
CA LEU A 83 -3.29 5.67 12.53
C LEU A 83 -2.40 4.77 11.64
N PHE A 84 -2.83 3.57 11.36
CA PHE A 84 -2.00 2.52 10.78
C PHE A 84 -2.45 2.17 9.36
N ARG A 85 -1.50 1.68 8.56
CA ARG A 85 -1.77 1.24 7.19
C ARG A 85 -2.41 -0.16 7.15
N ASP A 86 -2.06 -1.01 8.09
CA ASP A 86 -2.58 -2.37 8.23
C ASP A 86 -2.45 -2.87 9.68
N ALA A 87 -2.94 -4.07 9.95
CA ALA A 87 -2.95 -4.64 11.28
C ALA A 87 -1.55 -5.02 11.80
N VAL A 88 -0.63 -5.41 10.93
CA VAL A 88 0.76 -5.74 11.30
C VAL A 88 1.51 -4.49 11.74
N ASP A 89 1.32 -3.38 10.99
CA ASP A 89 1.84 -2.06 11.34
C ASP A 89 1.31 -1.60 12.72
N ALA A 90 0.00 -1.78 12.94
CA ALA A 90 -0.64 -1.47 14.21
C ALA A 90 -0.03 -2.27 15.39
N LEU A 91 0.16 -3.59 15.24
CA LEU A 91 0.76 -4.43 16.26
C LEU A 91 2.19 -4.04 16.58
N THR A 92 2.99 -3.78 15.54
CA THR A 92 4.40 -3.41 15.69
C THR A 92 4.54 -2.10 16.46
N ILE A 93 3.77 -1.09 16.07
CA ILE A 93 3.82 0.24 16.68
C ILE A 93 3.24 0.21 18.09
N THR A 94 2.09 -0.45 18.30
CA THR A 94 1.46 -0.51 19.63
C THR A 94 2.28 -1.32 20.63
N LYS A 95 3.03 -2.34 20.19
CA LYS A 95 3.98 -3.05 21.06
C LYS A 95 5.11 -2.14 21.54
N ALA A 96 5.64 -1.28 20.65
CA ALA A 96 6.64 -0.30 21.06
C ALA A 96 6.06 0.77 22.00
N TRP A 97 4.81 1.19 21.78
CA TRP A 97 4.11 2.12 22.67
C TRP A 97 3.84 1.52 24.06
N ASP A 98 3.48 0.23 24.12
CA ASP A 98 3.25 -0.48 25.37
C ASP A 98 4.54 -0.54 26.20
N GLN A 99 5.71 -0.78 25.56
CA GLN A 99 7.03 -0.70 26.22
C GLN A 99 7.36 0.70 26.73
N ALA A 100 6.86 1.74 26.07
CA ALA A 100 6.97 3.13 26.50
C ALA A 100 5.88 3.55 27.50
N SER A 101 5.04 2.61 27.95
CA SER A 101 3.87 2.86 28.82
C SER A 101 2.85 3.81 28.23
N VAL A 102 2.68 3.78 26.89
CA VAL A 102 1.69 4.54 26.15
C VAL A 102 0.55 3.64 25.72
N SER A 103 -0.66 3.97 26.11
CA SER A 103 -1.88 3.22 25.76
C SER A 103 -2.58 3.80 24.53
N LEU A 104 -2.90 2.96 23.56
CA LEU A 104 -3.77 3.32 22.44
C LEU A 104 -5.23 3.06 22.82
N HIS A 105 -6.09 4.02 22.52
CA HIS A 105 -7.54 3.95 22.66
C HIS A 105 -8.18 4.07 21.28
N LEU A 106 -8.95 3.07 20.89
CA LEU A 106 -9.76 3.04 19.67
C LEU A 106 -11.22 3.17 20.08
N VAL A 107 -11.86 4.27 19.67
CA VAL A 107 -13.20 4.63 20.13
C VAL A 107 -14.28 3.81 19.44
N ASP A 108 -14.02 3.35 18.22
CA ASP A 108 -14.96 2.58 17.41
C ASP A 108 -14.30 1.39 16.72
N MET A 109 -14.40 0.24 17.36
CA MET A 109 -13.98 -1.05 16.82
C MET A 109 -15.21 -1.95 16.65
N GLY A 110 -16.10 -1.58 15.70
CA GLY A 110 -17.37 -2.31 15.49
C GLY A 110 -18.38 -2.10 16.62
N GLY A 111 -18.45 -0.86 17.16
CA GLY A 111 -19.35 -0.49 18.25
C GLY A 111 -18.75 -0.67 19.65
N LEU A 112 -17.54 -1.20 19.78
CA LEU A 112 -16.82 -1.34 21.03
C LEU A 112 -15.61 -0.40 21.08
N ALA A 113 -15.35 0.20 22.23
CA ALA A 113 -14.11 0.90 22.51
C ALA A 113 -13.05 -0.10 23.00
N VAL A 114 -11.83 -0.04 22.45
CA VAL A 114 -10.72 -0.93 22.79
C VAL A 114 -9.54 -0.10 23.27
N SER A 115 -8.94 -0.48 24.38
CA SER A 115 -7.72 0.17 24.90
C SER A 115 -6.61 -0.86 25.14
N THR A 116 -5.42 -0.59 24.59
CA THR A 116 -4.23 -1.44 24.80
C THR A 116 -3.68 -1.35 26.23
N GLY A 117 -4.14 -0.39 27.03
CA GLY A 117 -3.83 -0.35 28.47
C GLY A 117 -4.36 -1.53 29.25
N SER A 118 -5.36 -2.27 28.72
CA SER A 118 -5.90 -3.50 29.32
C SER A 118 -5.38 -4.75 28.62
N ALA A 119 -5.23 -5.86 29.36
CA ALA A 119 -4.86 -7.17 28.80
C ALA A 119 -5.89 -7.65 27.74
N MET A 120 -7.17 -7.42 28.00
CA MET A 120 -8.25 -7.75 27.07
C MET A 120 -8.14 -6.96 25.77
N GLY A 121 -7.87 -5.64 25.83
CA GLY A 121 -7.71 -4.80 24.65
C GLY A 121 -6.50 -5.20 23.79
N ARG A 122 -5.39 -5.55 24.43
CA ARG A 122 -4.22 -6.09 23.71
C ARG A 122 -4.54 -7.42 23.02
N MET A 123 -5.24 -8.33 23.71
CA MET A 123 -5.68 -9.58 23.12
C MET A 123 -6.60 -9.36 21.90
N ILE A 124 -7.59 -8.48 22.01
CA ILE A 124 -8.49 -8.15 20.90
C ILE A 124 -7.71 -7.62 19.70
N LEU A 125 -6.79 -6.67 19.91
CA LEU A 125 -5.95 -6.13 18.85
C LEU A 125 -5.09 -7.20 18.17
N THR A 126 -4.51 -8.11 18.95
CA THR A 126 -3.72 -9.23 18.43
C THR A 126 -4.56 -10.20 17.59
N MET A 127 -5.76 -10.53 18.07
CA MET A 127 -6.69 -11.37 17.30
C MET A 127 -7.10 -10.72 15.98
N MET A 128 -7.44 -9.44 16.00
CA MET A 128 -7.81 -8.71 14.77
C MET A 128 -6.68 -8.68 13.74
N ALA A 129 -5.45 -8.50 14.21
CA ALA A 129 -4.30 -8.55 13.31
C ALA A 129 -4.09 -9.95 12.71
N GLY A 130 -4.26 -11.00 13.51
CA GLY A 130 -4.22 -12.38 13.03
C GLY A 130 -5.30 -12.67 11.98
N PHE A 131 -6.53 -12.18 12.18
CA PHE A 131 -7.59 -12.31 11.19
C PHE A 131 -7.28 -11.56 9.89
N ALA A 132 -6.73 -10.34 9.97
CA ALA A 132 -6.36 -9.57 8.79
C ALA A 132 -5.19 -10.22 8.00
N GLU A 133 -4.27 -10.86 8.68
CA GLU A 133 -3.20 -11.65 8.06
C GLU A 133 -3.76 -12.92 7.40
N LEU A 134 -4.62 -13.65 8.08
CA LEU A 134 -5.30 -14.83 7.55
C LEU A 134 -6.09 -14.48 6.28
N GLU A 135 -6.89 -13.40 6.29
CA GLU A 135 -7.64 -12.96 5.13
C GLU A 135 -6.72 -12.66 3.92
N ARG A 136 -5.60 -11.96 4.16
CA ARG A 136 -4.61 -11.67 3.11
C ARG A 136 -4.02 -12.95 2.53
N ASN A 137 -3.67 -13.91 3.38
CA ASN A 137 -3.11 -15.20 2.95
C ASN A 137 -4.13 -15.99 2.13
N LEU A 138 -5.38 -16.08 2.57
CA LEU A 138 -6.46 -16.74 1.83
C LEU A 138 -6.71 -16.11 0.46
N ILE A 139 -6.67 -14.77 0.34
CA ILE A 139 -6.78 -14.07 -0.95
C ILE A 139 -5.60 -14.43 -1.85
N SER A 140 -4.37 -14.45 -1.30
CA SER A 140 -3.16 -14.83 -2.02
C SER A 140 -3.23 -16.27 -2.54
N GLU A 141 -3.63 -17.21 -1.69
CA GLU A 141 -3.80 -18.63 -2.04
C GLU A 141 -4.85 -18.82 -3.15
N ARG A 142 -6.02 -18.17 -3.01
CA ARG A 142 -7.08 -18.21 -4.04
C ARG A 142 -6.58 -17.66 -5.37
N THR A 143 -5.86 -16.55 -5.33
CA THR A 143 -5.30 -15.93 -6.54
C THR A 143 -4.26 -16.86 -7.18
N ALA A 144 -3.35 -17.44 -6.40
CA ALA A 144 -2.35 -18.38 -6.89
C ALA A 144 -3.01 -19.63 -7.52
N ALA A 145 -4.01 -20.20 -6.84
CA ALA A 145 -4.76 -21.36 -7.38
C ALA A 145 -5.49 -21.01 -8.68
N ALA A 146 -6.15 -19.85 -8.77
CA ALA A 146 -6.82 -19.40 -10.00
C ALA A 146 -5.82 -19.21 -11.16
N LEU A 147 -4.65 -18.59 -10.88
CA LEU A 147 -3.61 -18.43 -11.89
C LEU A 147 -3.01 -19.78 -12.33
N GLN A 148 -2.83 -20.72 -11.42
CA GLN A 148 -2.36 -22.07 -11.72
C GLN A 148 -3.38 -22.82 -12.59
N HIS A 149 -4.67 -22.71 -12.28
CA HIS A 149 -5.73 -23.30 -13.09
C HIS A 149 -5.75 -22.75 -14.52
N LEU A 150 -5.63 -21.44 -14.69
CA LEU A 150 -5.55 -20.83 -16.02
C LEU A 150 -4.32 -21.33 -16.80
N ARG A 151 -3.17 -21.47 -16.16
CA ARG A 151 -1.95 -22.04 -16.78
C ARG A 151 -2.15 -23.49 -17.20
N ALA A 152 -2.81 -24.31 -16.38
CA ALA A 152 -3.12 -25.70 -16.69
C ALA A 152 -4.06 -25.84 -17.91
N GLN A 153 -4.89 -24.82 -18.16
CA GLN A 153 -5.73 -24.71 -19.36
C GLN A 153 -4.98 -24.17 -20.60
N GLY A 154 -3.65 -23.95 -20.50
CA GLY A 154 -2.85 -23.34 -21.57
C GLY A 154 -3.06 -21.85 -21.76
N ARG A 155 -3.80 -21.19 -20.87
CA ARG A 155 -4.06 -19.75 -20.94
C ARG A 155 -2.87 -18.95 -20.42
N HIS A 156 -2.57 -17.86 -21.10
CA HIS A 156 -1.50 -16.96 -20.66
C HIS A 156 -1.93 -16.19 -19.42
N VAL A 157 -0.99 -16.11 -18.46
CA VAL A 157 -1.18 -15.38 -17.20
C VAL A 157 -0.08 -14.32 -17.06
N GLY A 158 -0.51 -13.09 -16.86
CA GLY A 158 0.38 -11.94 -16.70
C GLY A 158 0.44 -11.05 -17.96
N SER A 159 1.38 -10.11 -17.98
CA SER A 159 1.57 -9.22 -19.14
C SER A 159 2.32 -9.95 -20.25
N PRO A 160 1.81 -9.98 -21.49
CA PRO A 160 2.49 -10.60 -22.59
C PRO A 160 3.80 -9.89 -22.91
N ARG A 161 4.80 -10.68 -23.34
CA ARG A 161 6.08 -10.14 -23.81
C ARG A 161 5.89 -9.33 -25.09
N LEU A 162 6.90 -8.54 -25.47
CA LEU A 162 6.95 -7.90 -26.78
C LEU A 162 6.94 -8.99 -27.88
N GLY A 163 6.24 -8.72 -28.97
CA GLY A 163 6.08 -9.65 -30.08
C GLY A 163 4.80 -10.47 -30.03
N VAL A 164 4.07 -10.49 -28.92
CA VAL A 164 2.81 -11.25 -28.78
C VAL A 164 1.77 -10.46 -27.99
N ALA A 165 0.49 -10.64 -28.32
CA ALA A 165 -0.67 -10.16 -27.57
C ALA A 165 -1.43 -11.34 -26.93
N VAL A 166 -2.29 -11.06 -25.97
CA VAL A 166 -3.22 -12.05 -25.42
C VAL A 166 -4.58 -11.82 -26.07
N VAL A 167 -5.04 -12.79 -26.84
CA VAL A 167 -6.37 -12.81 -27.46
C VAL A 167 -7.09 -14.06 -26.93
N ASP A 168 -8.24 -13.89 -26.33
CA ASP A 168 -9.04 -14.98 -25.72
C ASP A 168 -8.26 -15.88 -24.74
N GLY A 169 -7.23 -15.30 -24.11
CA GLY A 169 -6.37 -16.01 -23.14
C GLY A 169 -5.19 -16.74 -23.76
N LEU A 170 -5.04 -16.74 -25.08
CA LEU A 170 -3.93 -17.34 -25.81
C LEU A 170 -2.95 -16.26 -26.29
N LEU A 171 -1.69 -16.66 -26.49
CA LEU A 171 -0.68 -15.77 -27.05
C LEU A 171 -0.74 -15.80 -28.58
N GLU A 172 -1.01 -14.64 -29.17
CA GLU A 172 -0.98 -14.46 -30.63
C GLU A 172 0.17 -13.51 -31.03
N PRO A 173 0.83 -13.77 -32.18
CA PRO A 173 1.90 -12.92 -32.66
C PRO A 173 1.37 -11.54 -33.06
N VAL A 174 2.17 -10.49 -32.76
CA VAL A 174 1.91 -9.11 -33.22
C VAL A 174 3.02 -8.75 -34.19
N GLU A 175 2.73 -8.76 -35.48
CA GLU A 175 3.70 -8.58 -36.58
C GLU A 175 4.59 -7.35 -36.38
N ALA A 176 3.99 -6.19 -36.09
CA ALA A 176 4.74 -4.94 -35.87
C ALA A 176 5.72 -5.02 -34.68
N GLU A 177 5.35 -5.75 -33.61
CA GLU A 177 6.22 -5.96 -32.45
C GLU A 177 7.30 -7.00 -32.78
N GLN A 178 6.99 -8.04 -33.54
CA GLN A 178 7.95 -9.05 -33.99
C GLN A 178 8.98 -8.45 -34.92
N ALA A 179 8.56 -7.57 -35.85
CA ALA A 179 9.48 -6.83 -36.70
C ALA A 179 10.47 -5.94 -35.87
N ALA A 180 9.98 -5.32 -34.81
CA ALA A 180 10.83 -4.57 -33.90
C ALA A 180 11.84 -5.46 -33.17
N VAL A 181 11.43 -6.68 -32.73
CA VAL A 181 12.31 -7.65 -32.08
C VAL A 181 13.36 -8.17 -33.07
N ALA A 182 12.98 -8.50 -34.29
CA ALA A 182 13.91 -8.95 -35.34
C ALA A 182 14.96 -7.86 -35.64
N ARG A 183 14.51 -6.64 -35.91
CA ARG A 183 15.42 -5.51 -36.17
C ARG A 183 16.37 -5.25 -35.00
N MET A 184 15.92 -5.44 -33.78
CA MET A 184 16.73 -5.29 -32.57
C MET A 184 17.87 -6.32 -32.52
N HIS A 185 17.59 -7.55 -32.88
CA HIS A 185 18.60 -8.61 -32.97
C HIS A 185 19.61 -8.34 -34.10
N ASP A 186 19.13 -7.90 -35.28
CA ASP A 186 19.99 -7.57 -36.41
C ASP A 186 21.00 -6.48 -36.05
N LEU A 187 20.50 -5.38 -35.44
CA LEU A 187 21.36 -4.27 -34.99
C LEU A 187 22.37 -4.72 -33.90
N ALA A 188 21.99 -5.65 -33.04
CA ALA A 188 22.89 -6.20 -32.04
C ALA A 188 23.96 -7.09 -32.67
N ASP A 189 23.60 -7.89 -33.68
CA ASP A 189 24.55 -8.72 -34.46
C ASP A 189 25.48 -7.84 -35.30
N GLU A 190 25.05 -6.66 -35.74
CA GLU A 190 25.90 -5.61 -36.38
C GLU A 190 26.85 -4.94 -35.39
N GLY A 191 26.76 -5.21 -34.07
CA GLY A 191 27.64 -4.72 -33.03
C GLY A 191 27.29 -3.33 -32.47
N LEU A 192 26.09 -2.83 -32.71
CA LEU A 192 25.62 -1.54 -32.16
C LEU A 192 25.48 -1.60 -30.64
N THR A 193 25.70 -0.43 -29.99
CA THR A 193 25.45 -0.33 -28.55
C THR A 193 23.95 -0.32 -28.24
N LEU A 194 23.57 -0.71 -27.03
CA LEU A 194 22.17 -0.71 -26.58
C LEU A 194 21.51 0.69 -26.73
N ARG A 195 22.29 1.75 -26.64
CA ARG A 195 21.83 3.13 -26.80
C ARG A 195 21.55 3.44 -28.28
N ASP A 196 22.42 3.01 -29.17
CA ASP A 196 22.27 3.22 -30.62
C ASP A 196 21.10 2.40 -31.14
N ILE A 197 20.95 1.15 -30.70
CA ILE A 197 19.80 0.30 -31.04
C ILE A 197 18.49 0.97 -30.59
N ALA A 198 18.42 1.51 -29.37
CA ALA A 198 17.23 2.21 -28.87
C ALA A 198 16.91 3.46 -29.71
N GLY A 199 17.94 4.21 -30.14
CA GLY A 199 17.82 5.37 -31.02
C GLY A 199 17.29 4.99 -32.39
N GLU A 200 17.93 4.00 -33.04
CA GLU A 200 17.54 3.49 -34.37
C GLU A 200 16.08 3.01 -34.40
N LEU A 201 15.68 2.18 -33.41
CA LEU A 201 14.32 1.68 -33.32
C LEU A 201 13.29 2.83 -33.15
N THR A 202 13.64 3.84 -32.36
CA THR A 202 12.78 5.00 -32.14
C THR A 202 12.64 5.85 -33.41
N THR A 203 13.75 6.09 -34.12
CA THR A 203 13.80 6.86 -35.36
C THR A 203 13.09 6.12 -36.51
N ALA A 204 13.24 4.79 -36.59
CA ALA A 204 12.52 3.95 -37.53
C ALA A 204 11.01 3.81 -37.23
N GLY A 205 10.51 4.43 -36.18
CA GLY A 205 9.09 4.46 -35.83
C GLY A 205 8.58 3.25 -35.04
N TYR A 206 9.46 2.31 -34.68
CA TYR A 206 9.04 1.22 -33.80
C TYR A 206 8.68 1.74 -32.41
N ARG A 207 7.63 1.16 -31.82
CA ARG A 207 7.14 1.52 -30.49
C ARG A 207 7.33 0.39 -29.50
N THR A 208 7.53 0.75 -28.22
CA THR A 208 7.53 -0.24 -27.14
C THR A 208 6.13 -0.81 -26.94
N LYS A 209 5.98 -1.90 -26.19
CA LYS A 209 4.70 -2.51 -25.83
C LYS A 209 3.66 -1.53 -25.28
N ARG A 210 4.10 -0.43 -24.68
CA ARG A 210 3.25 0.63 -24.11
C ARG A 210 3.17 1.86 -25.00
N GLY A 211 3.63 1.77 -26.26
CA GLY A 211 3.56 2.89 -27.23
C GLY A 211 4.63 3.98 -27.07
N GLY A 212 5.54 3.86 -26.08
CA GLY A 212 6.60 4.85 -25.83
C GLY A 212 7.85 4.65 -26.68
N ALA A 213 8.85 5.56 -26.49
CA ALA A 213 10.18 5.45 -27.07
C ALA A 213 10.98 4.29 -26.41
N TRP A 214 12.01 3.84 -27.12
CA TRP A 214 12.90 2.80 -26.64
C TRP A 214 13.92 3.34 -25.62
N HIS A 215 14.17 2.53 -24.60
CA HIS A 215 15.22 2.82 -23.61
C HIS A 215 16.25 1.68 -23.64
N PRO A 216 17.58 1.95 -23.50
CA PRO A 216 18.63 0.93 -23.56
C PRO A 216 18.37 -0.29 -22.66
N GLN A 217 17.85 -0.10 -21.45
CA GLN A 217 17.49 -1.19 -20.54
C GLN A 217 16.36 -2.08 -21.08
N THR A 218 15.41 -1.50 -21.86
CA THR A 218 14.34 -2.27 -22.48
C THR A 218 14.88 -3.14 -23.60
N VAL A 219 15.78 -2.58 -24.44
CA VAL A 219 16.51 -3.31 -25.47
C VAL A 219 17.28 -4.49 -24.86
N ALA A 220 18.11 -4.23 -23.84
CA ALA A 220 18.87 -5.27 -23.13
C ALA A 220 17.97 -6.42 -22.64
N ARG A 221 16.80 -6.08 -22.08
CA ARG A 221 15.84 -7.06 -21.56
C ARG A 221 15.19 -7.91 -22.65
N VAL A 222 14.99 -7.34 -23.84
CA VAL A 222 14.44 -8.08 -24.99
C VAL A 222 15.52 -9.01 -25.56
N LEU A 223 16.72 -8.51 -25.81
CA LEU A 223 17.85 -9.30 -26.33
C LEU A 223 18.25 -10.47 -25.42
N ALA A 224 18.22 -10.26 -24.09
CA ALA A 224 18.52 -11.30 -23.11
C ALA A 224 17.55 -12.50 -23.14
N ARG A 225 16.38 -12.36 -23.76
CA ARG A 225 15.39 -13.45 -23.89
C ARG A 225 15.57 -14.34 -25.12
N GLY A 226 16.52 -13.99 -26.00
CA GLY A 226 16.82 -14.71 -27.23
C GLY A 226 15.81 -14.47 -28.36
N ARG A 227 16.16 -14.97 -29.55
CA ARG A 227 15.24 -15.07 -30.69
C ARG A 227 14.21 -16.13 -30.33
N GLY A 228 12.95 -15.73 -30.10
CA GLY A 228 11.83 -16.56 -29.71
C GLY A 228 11.21 -17.37 -30.85
#